data_098b0231bdcb6aee089ec9b2df6a7512
#
_entry.id   098b0231bdcb6aee089ec9b2df6a7512
#
_cell.length_a   1.000
_cell.length_b   1.000
_cell.length_c   1.000
_cell.angle_alpha   90.00
_cell.angle_beta   90.00
_cell.angle_gamma   90.00
#
_symmetry.space_group_name_H-M   'P 1'
#
loop_
_entity.id
_entity.type
_entity.pdbx_description
1 polymer ?
#
loop_
_entity_poly.entity_id
_entity_poly.type
_entity_poly.pdbx_seq_one_letter_code
_entity_poly.pdbx_strand_id
1 'polypeptide(L)'
;MRGYDSTSYGTGFADVYDDWYGDVTDVAATVSRMVELVGTAGRVLELGAGTGRLAVPLARAGLGVTAVDSSREMLDQLHALDTNSSVVVVHGDMIDDLPDGPFAAALIAYNTIFNLLDNGAQQACFAAVAARLTPEGVFVVEAFVPESDTPAGSDVSVRSMAVDRVVLSVSQTTPSTQQAEGQFIEITEAGGVRLRPWSVRWATPEQLDAMAAAAGLVLGARHADMAGTPFDSESTQHVSVYRRPTG
;
A
#
# COMPACT_ATOMS: atom_id res chain seq x y z
N MET A 1 -5.99 11.59 13.78
CA MET A 1 -7.37 12.13 13.61
C MET A 1 -8.32 11.44 14.59
N ARG A 2 -9.19 12.17 15.29
CA ARG A 2 -10.11 11.55 16.27
C ARG A 2 -11.18 10.70 15.55
N GLY A 3 -11.34 9.44 15.98
CA GLY A 3 -12.31 8.50 15.40
C GLY A 3 -11.86 7.83 14.11
N TYR A 4 -10.60 8.03 13.70
CA TYR A 4 -10.00 7.32 12.57
C TYR A 4 -9.45 5.96 13.05
N ASP A 5 -9.70 4.91 12.28
CA ASP A 5 -9.22 3.54 12.51
C ASP A 5 -8.75 2.88 11.20
N SER A 6 -8.35 1.61 11.25
CA SER A 6 -7.83 0.87 10.10
C SER A 6 -8.83 0.70 8.94
N THR A 7 -10.14 0.82 9.19
CA THR A 7 -11.19 0.69 8.16
C THR A 7 -11.59 2.04 7.54
N SER A 8 -11.26 3.15 8.21
CA SER A 8 -11.73 4.49 7.85
C SER A 8 -11.33 4.92 6.45
N TYR A 9 -10.11 4.59 6.01
CA TYR A 9 -9.65 4.87 4.66
C TYR A 9 -10.48 4.09 3.63
N GLY A 10 -10.56 2.77 3.76
CA GLY A 10 -11.28 1.92 2.83
C GLY A 10 -12.75 2.29 2.70
N THR A 11 -13.46 2.44 3.83
CA THR A 11 -14.87 2.89 3.86
C THR A 11 -15.05 4.27 3.22
N GLY A 12 -14.08 5.18 3.43
CA GLY A 12 -14.12 6.53 2.87
C GLY A 12 -13.89 6.60 1.37
N PHE A 13 -13.17 5.63 0.78
CA PHE A 13 -12.67 5.73 -0.59
C PHE A 13 -13.15 4.63 -1.54
N ALA A 14 -13.71 3.51 -1.06
CA ALA A 14 -14.04 2.37 -1.92
C ALA A 14 -14.82 2.74 -3.18
N ASP A 15 -15.79 3.65 -3.07
CA ASP A 15 -16.65 4.08 -4.19
C ASP A 15 -15.97 4.95 -5.26
N VAL A 16 -14.81 5.52 -4.96
CA VAL A 16 -14.05 6.41 -5.88
C VAL A 16 -12.61 5.95 -6.08
N TYR A 17 -12.21 4.86 -5.44
CA TYR A 17 -10.80 4.46 -5.38
C TYR A 17 -10.21 4.24 -6.77
N ASP A 18 -10.87 3.47 -7.60
CA ASP A 18 -10.38 3.16 -8.94
C ASP A 18 -10.43 4.38 -9.87
N ASP A 19 -11.43 5.26 -9.73
CA ASP A 19 -11.50 6.52 -10.48
C ASP A 19 -10.38 7.49 -10.09
N TRP A 20 -10.00 7.52 -8.82
CA TRP A 20 -9.03 8.48 -8.30
C TRP A 20 -7.59 7.98 -8.33
N TYR A 21 -7.40 6.67 -8.33
CA TYR A 21 -6.11 6.00 -8.16
C TYR A 21 -5.85 4.89 -9.20
N GLY A 22 -6.65 4.81 -10.25
CA GLY A 22 -6.48 3.79 -11.30
C GLY A 22 -5.12 3.83 -11.98
N ASP A 23 -4.56 5.02 -12.18
CA ASP A 23 -3.32 5.25 -12.92
C ASP A 23 -2.08 5.46 -12.03
N VAL A 24 -2.20 5.30 -10.69
CA VAL A 24 -1.08 5.62 -9.76
C VAL A 24 0.01 4.54 -9.69
N THR A 25 -0.24 3.36 -10.24
CA THR A 25 0.72 2.26 -10.27
C THR A 25 0.72 1.66 -11.68
N ASP A 26 1.91 1.41 -12.22
CA ASP A 26 2.06 0.60 -13.44
C ASP A 26 1.78 -0.87 -13.11
N VAL A 27 0.53 -1.28 -13.34
CA VAL A 27 0.06 -2.65 -13.09
C VAL A 27 0.86 -3.67 -13.89
N ALA A 28 1.19 -3.35 -15.16
CA ALA A 28 1.92 -4.28 -16.03
C ALA A 28 3.36 -4.47 -15.55
N ALA A 29 4.04 -3.39 -15.18
CA ALA A 29 5.38 -3.46 -14.58
C ALA A 29 5.35 -4.23 -13.25
N THR A 30 4.34 -3.99 -12.40
CA THR A 30 4.18 -4.70 -11.12
C THR A 30 4.03 -6.20 -11.34
N VAL A 31 3.14 -6.62 -12.25
CA VAL A 31 2.93 -8.03 -12.58
C VAL A 31 4.22 -8.66 -13.11
N SER A 32 4.89 -7.99 -14.05
CA SER A 32 6.16 -8.47 -14.63
C SER A 32 7.23 -8.65 -13.55
N ARG A 33 7.39 -7.66 -12.67
CA ARG A 33 8.35 -7.71 -11.57
C ARG A 33 8.06 -8.84 -10.60
N MET A 34 6.81 -9.02 -10.20
CA MET A 34 6.43 -10.09 -9.28
C MET A 34 6.65 -11.48 -9.90
N VAL A 35 6.31 -11.68 -11.18
CA VAL A 35 6.61 -12.93 -11.91
C VAL A 35 8.11 -13.18 -12.01
N GLU A 36 8.92 -12.14 -12.25
CA GLU A 36 10.37 -12.21 -12.29
C GLU A 36 10.97 -12.68 -10.95
N LEU A 37 10.43 -12.15 -9.85
CA LEU A 37 10.91 -12.47 -8.49
C LEU A 37 10.56 -13.88 -8.02
N VAL A 38 9.38 -14.42 -8.39
CA VAL A 38 8.87 -15.67 -7.80
C VAL A 38 8.49 -16.75 -8.80
N GLY A 39 8.63 -16.49 -10.09
CA GLY A 39 8.17 -17.40 -11.17
C GLY A 39 6.65 -17.41 -11.31
N THR A 40 6.16 -18.06 -12.37
CA THR A 40 4.73 -18.03 -12.78
C THR A 40 3.78 -18.85 -11.89
N ALA A 41 4.27 -19.56 -10.88
CA ALA A 41 3.46 -20.36 -9.95
C ALA A 41 3.72 -20.00 -8.48
N GLY A 42 4.43 -18.90 -8.23
CA GLY A 42 4.74 -18.45 -6.88
C GLY A 42 3.49 -18.05 -6.10
N ARG A 43 3.47 -18.36 -4.79
CA ARG A 43 2.43 -17.87 -3.89
C ARG A 43 2.79 -16.46 -3.44
N VAL A 44 1.85 -15.52 -3.61
CA VAL A 44 2.02 -14.10 -3.26
C VAL A 44 0.99 -13.71 -2.22
N LEU A 45 1.42 -13.00 -1.18
CA LEU A 45 0.59 -12.34 -0.19
C LEU A 45 0.56 -10.84 -0.51
N GLU A 46 -0.60 -10.30 -0.82
CA GLU A 46 -0.78 -8.85 -0.98
C GLU A 46 -1.44 -8.26 0.26
N LEU A 47 -0.80 -7.25 0.86
CA LEU A 47 -1.26 -6.56 2.06
C LEU A 47 -1.89 -5.21 1.67
N GLY A 48 -3.11 -4.95 2.17
CA GLY A 48 -3.89 -3.78 1.79
C GLY A 48 -4.28 -3.84 0.31
N ALA A 49 -4.85 -4.96 -0.12
CA ALA A 49 -5.14 -5.24 -1.52
C ALA A 49 -6.22 -4.33 -2.12
N GLY A 50 -7.02 -3.68 -1.28
CA GLY A 50 -8.04 -2.74 -1.70
C GLY A 50 -9.04 -3.37 -2.66
N THR A 51 -9.29 -2.70 -3.79
CA THR A 51 -10.22 -3.14 -4.84
C THR A 51 -9.72 -4.30 -5.70
N GLY A 52 -8.51 -4.82 -5.42
CA GLY A 52 -7.92 -5.91 -6.19
C GLY A 52 -7.18 -5.47 -7.46
N ARG A 53 -6.90 -4.19 -7.59
CA ARG A 53 -6.23 -3.58 -8.75
C ARG A 53 -4.92 -4.29 -9.13
N LEU A 54 -4.19 -4.84 -8.16
CA LEU A 54 -2.99 -5.65 -8.39
C LEU A 54 -3.26 -7.15 -8.19
N ALA A 55 -4.02 -7.55 -7.16
CA ALA A 55 -4.32 -8.95 -6.87
C ALA A 55 -4.87 -9.71 -8.06
N VAL A 56 -5.85 -9.14 -8.75
CA VAL A 56 -6.51 -9.80 -9.88
C VAL A 56 -5.59 -9.94 -11.11
N PRO A 57 -4.86 -8.91 -11.56
CA PRO A 57 -3.85 -9.08 -12.61
C PRO A 57 -2.72 -10.05 -12.26
N LEU A 58 -2.24 -10.06 -11.00
CA LEU A 58 -1.24 -11.03 -10.54
C LEU A 58 -1.77 -12.47 -10.64
N ALA A 59 -3.02 -12.71 -10.20
CA ALA A 59 -3.64 -14.02 -10.31
C ALA A 59 -3.85 -14.44 -11.78
N ARG A 60 -4.25 -13.51 -12.66
CA ARG A 60 -4.37 -13.74 -14.11
C ARG A 60 -3.03 -14.07 -14.77
N ALA A 61 -1.92 -13.61 -14.20
CA ALA A 61 -0.57 -13.97 -14.66
C ALA A 61 -0.11 -15.35 -14.15
N GLY A 62 -0.95 -16.07 -13.40
CA GLY A 62 -0.68 -17.44 -12.93
C GLY A 62 -0.13 -17.55 -11.52
N LEU A 63 0.00 -16.42 -10.79
CA LEU A 63 0.43 -16.41 -9.40
C LEU A 63 -0.70 -16.85 -8.47
N GLY A 64 -0.36 -17.59 -7.40
CA GLY A 64 -1.31 -17.97 -6.36
C GLY A 64 -1.50 -16.83 -5.35
N VAL A 65 -2.41 -15.89 -5.62
CA VAL A 65 -2.56 -14.67 -4.83
C VAL A 65 -3.47 -14.88 -3.63
N THR A 66 -3.00 -14.45 -2.46
CA THR A 66 -3.81 -14.22 -1.26
C THR A 66 -3.80 -12.73 -0.94
N ALA A 67 -4.96 -12.11 -0.93
CA ALA A 67 -5.18 -10.67 -0.75
C ALA A 67 -5.79 -10.40 0.63
N VAL A 68 -5.14 -9.54 1.43
CA VAL A 68 -5.62 -9.14 2.75
C VAL A 68 -6.00 -7.67 2.72
N ASP A 69 -7.20 -7.33 3.22
CA ASP A 69 -7.62 -5.94 3.45
C ASP A 69 -8.57 -5.86 4.64
N SER A 70 -8.51 -4.77 5.39
CA SER A 70 -9.37 -4.52 6.55
C SER A 70 -10.74 -3.93 6.19
N SER A 71 -10.91 -3.40 4.97
CA SER A 71 -12.16 -2.81 4.51
C SER A 71 -13.00 -3.81 3.71
N ARG A 72 -14.18 -4.09 4.22
CA ARG A 72 -15.16 -4.91 3.53
C ARG A 72 -15.60 -4.28 2.22
N GLU A 73 -15.78 -2.96 2.19
CA GLU A 73 -16.22 -2.23 1.02
C GLU A 73 -15.20 -2.31 -0.12
N MET A 74 -13.90 -2.29 0.20
CA MET A 74 -12.83 -2.53 -0.77
C MET A 74 -12.86 -3.96 -1.28
N LEU A 75 -12.98 -4.93 -0.39
CA LEU A 75 -13.04 -6.35 -0.76
C LEU A 75 -14.30 -6.71 -1.59
N ASP A 76 -15.42 -6.03 -1.39
CA ASP A 76 -16.60 -6.18 -2.23
C ASP A 76 -16.33 -5.75 -3.68
N GLN A 77 -15.53 -4.68 -3.88
CA GLN A 77 -15.06 -4.28 -5.22
C GLN A 77 -14.09 -5.33 -5.82
N LEU A 78 -13.17 -5.86 -5.01
CA LEU A 78 -12.28 -6.93 -5.44
C LEU A 78 -13.07 -8.15 -5.92
N HIS A 79 -14.08 -8.59 -5.16
CA HIS A 79 -14.94 -9.71 -5.55
C HIS A 79 -15.70 -9.42 -6.87
N ALA A 80 -16.15 -8.18 -7.07
CA ALA A 80 -16.81 -7.78 -8.32
C ALA A 80 -15.83 -7.80 -9.52
N LEU A 81 -14.56 -7.47 -9.29
CA LEU A 81 -13.51 -7.48 -10.32
C LEU A 81 -13.01 -8.91 -10.62
N ASP A 82 -12.92 -9.77 -9.61
CA ASP A 82 -12.43 -11.16 -9.71
C ASP A 82 -13.55 -12.16 -10.04
N THR A 83 -14.13 -12.03 -11.21
CA THR A 83 -15.26 -12.87 -11.66
C THR A 83 -14.95 -14.36 -11.71
N ASN A 84 -13.69 -14.77 -11.70
CA ASN A 84 -13.26 -16.17 -11.74
C ASN A 84 -12.87 -16.73 -10.37
N SER A 85 -13.00 -15.95 -9.29
CA SER A 85 -12.56 -16.32 -7.94
C SER A 85 -11.12 -16.83 -7.92
N SER A 86 -10.23 -16.14 -8.62
CA SER A 86 -8.83 -16.51 -8.80
C SER A 86 -7.94 -16.06 -7.63
N VAL A 87 -8.45 -15.15 -6.78
CA VAL A 87 -7.77 -14.58 -5.61
C VAL A 87 -8.37 -15.16 -4.34
N VAL A 88 -7.52 -15.63 -3.42
CA VAL A 88 -7.95 -15.96 -2.05
C VAL A 88 -8.05 -14.66 -1.25
N VAL A 89 -9.25 -14.31 -0.80
CA VAL A 89 -9.50 -13.04 -0.09
C VAL A 89 -9.61 -13.28 1.40
N VAL A 90 -8.88 -12.47 2.18
CA VAL A 90 -8.91 -12.46 3.65
C VAL A 90 -9.34 -11.07 4.10
N HIS A 91 -10.48 -10.98 4.79
CA HIS A 91 -10.89 -9.75 5.47
C HIS A 91 -10.25 -9.72 6.84
N GLY A 92 -9.26 -8.83 7.03
CA GLY A 92 -8.50 -8.77 8.27
C GLY A 92 -7.41 -7.69 8.27
N ASP A 93 -6.77 -7.56 9.42
CA ASP A 93 -5.65 -6.66 9.64
C ASP A 93 -4.37 -7.21 9.00
N MET A 94 -3.54 -6.32 8.43
CA MET A 94 -2.29 -6.70 7.75
C MET A 94 -1.13 -7.07 8.70
N ILE A 95 -1.39 -7.15 10.01
CA ILE A 95 -0.44 -7.61 11.02
C ILE A 95 -0.97 -8.87 11.69
N ASP A 96 -2.19 -8.79 12.26
CA ASP A 96 -2.72 -9.78 13.18
C ASP A 96 -3.46 -10.91 12.46
N ASP A 97 -4.06 -10.64 11.29
CA ASP A 97 -4.93 -11.59 10.58
C ASP A 97 -4.27 -12.19 9.33
N LEU A 98 -2.94 -12.10 9.20
CA LEU A 98 -2.25 -12.67 8.06
C LEU A 98 -2.39 -14.21 8.03
N PRO A 99 -2.78 -14.80 6.90
CA PRO A 99 -2.91 -16.25 6.76
C PRO A 99 -1.56 -16.95 6.88
N ASP A 100 -1.62 -18.24 7.17
CA ASP A 100 -0.41 -19.07 7.26
C ASP A 100 0.31 -19.17 5.91
N GLY A 101 1.65 -19.05 5.98
CA GLY A 101 2.52 -19.24 4.83
C GLY A 101 2.74 -20.73 4.46
N PRO A 102 3.80 -21.04 3.72
CA PRO A 102 4.79 -20.10 3.24
C PRO A 102 4.38 -19.39 1.93
N PHE A 103 4.83 -18.13 1.79
CA PHE A 103 4.69 -17.34 0.57
C PHE A 103 6.06 -17.11 -0.09
N ALA A 104 6.11 -17.17 -1.43
CA ALA A 104 7.31 -16.84 -2.19
C ALA A 104 7.56 -15.32 -2.22
N ALA A 105 6.49 -14.54 -2.19
CA ALA A 105 6.59 -13.10 -1.98
C ALA A 105 5.45 -12.56 -1.12
N ALA A 106 5.72 -11.44 -0.45
CA ALA A 106 4.71 -10.52 0.03
C ALA A 106 4.87 -9.18 -0.70
N LEU A 107 3.75 -8.52 -0.99
CA LEU A 107 3.70 -7.21 -1.64
C LEU A 107 2.88 -6.25 -0.78
N ILE A 108 3.42 -5.09 -0.51
CA ILE A 108 2.68 -3.95 0.02
C ILE A 108 2.95 -2.75 -0.91
N ALA A 109 1.93 -2.34 -1.65
CA ALA A 109 2.06 -1.37 -2.74
C ALA A 109 1.50 -0.01 -2.37
N TYR A 110 1.88 1.00 -3.16
CA TYR A 110 1.32 2.34 -3.15
C TYR A 110 1.12 2.95 -1.75
N ASN A 111 2.21 3.02 -0.97
CA ASN A 111 2.24 3.66 0.36
C ASN A 111 1.40 2.97 1.45
N THR A 112 0.82 1.81 1.21
CA THR A 112 -0.06 1.12 2.16
C THR A 112 0.63 0.86 3.52
N ILE A 113 1.96 0.66 3.53
CA ILE A 113 2.74 0.52 4.77
C ILE A 113 2.60 1.76 5.69
N PHE A 114 2.34 2.93 5.13
CA PHE A 114 2.18 4.19 5.86
C PHE A 114 0.79 4.37 6.49
N ASN A 115 -0.18 3.51 6.16
CA ASN A 115 -1.47 3.44 6.86
C ASN A 115 -1.32 2.82 8.26
N LEU A 116 -0.20 2.18 8.56
CA LEU A 116 0.19 1.78 9.91
C LEU A 116 0.77 3.00 10.64
N LEU A 117 -0.03 3.60 11.53
CA LEU A 117 0.15 4.96 12.03
C LEU A 117 1.20 5.11 13.14
N ASP A 118 1.88 4.05 13.52
CA ASP A 118 3.00 4.10 14.46
C ASP A 118 4.16 3.20 14.02
N ASN A 119 5.35 3.49 14.55
CA ASN A 119 6.57 2.76 14.21
C ASN A 119 6.53 1.29 14.65
N GLY A 120 5.87 1.02 15.77
CA GLY A 120 5.72 -0.34 16.28
C GLY A 120 4.85 -1.20 15.37
N ALA A 121 3.75 -0.64 14.84
CA ALA A 121 2.87 -1.32 13.90
C ALA A 121 3.59 -1.60 12.55
N GLN A 122 4.33 -0.62 12.01
CA GLN A 122 5.13 -0.85 10.80
C GLN A 122 6.17 -1.96 11.00
N GLN A 123 6.89 -1.93 12.12
CA GLN A 123 7.86 -2.98 12.47
C GLN A 123 7.19 -4.34 12.67
N ALA A 124 6.02 -4.40 13.33
CA ALA A 124 5.25 -5.62 13.51
C ALA A 124 4.80 -6.22 12.17
N CYS A 125 4.42 -5.38 11.19
CA CYS A 125 4.10 -5.82 9.84
C CYS A 125 5.30 -6.50 9.17
N PHE A 126 6.51 -5.91 9.24
CA PHE A 126 7.72 -6.56 8.72
C PHE A 126 7.97 -7.93 9.38
N ALA A 127 7.80 -8.03 10.71
CA ALA A 127 7.98 -9.29 11.44
C ALA A 127 6.91 -10.33 11.05
N ALA A 128 5.65 -9.91 10.94
CA ALA A 128 4.53 -10.78 10.56
C ALA A 128 4.71 -11.33 9.14
N VAL A 129 5.16 -10.52 8.20
CA VAL A 129 5.48 -10.92 6.83
C VAL A 129 6.68 -11.87 6.83
N ALA A 130 7.79 -11.50 7.48
CA ALA A 130 9.01 -12.31 7.51
C ALA A 130 8.75 -13.73 8.04
N ALA A 131 7.88 -13.89 9.03
CA ALA A 131 7.51 -15.21 9.58
C ALA A 131 6.79 -16.11 8.57
N ARG A 132 6.17 -15.53 7.52
CA ARG A 132 5.36 -16.21 6.52
C ARG A 132 6.03 -16.40 5.17
N LEU A 133 7.22 -15.84 4.98
CA LEU A 133 8.00 -16.05 3.76
C LEU A 133 8.69 -17.41 3.73
N THR A 134 8.83 -17.98 2.54
CA THR A 134 9.76 -19.09 2.30
C THR A 134 11.20 -18.68 2.63
N PRO A 135 12.15 -19.60 2.80
CA PRO A 135 13.56 -19.25 3.02
C PRO A 135 14.14 -18.29 1.98
N GLU A 136 13.72 -18.41 0.72
CA GLU A 136 14.13 -17.56 -0.41
C GLU A 136 13.11 -16.48 -0.74
N GLY A 137 12.05 -16.36 0.08
CA GLY A 137 10.96 -15.44 -0.15
C GLY A 137 11.37 -13.97 -0.02
N VAL A 138 10.65 -13.12 -0.71
CA VAL A 138 10.91 -11.67 -0.75
C VAL A 138 9.73 -10.87 -0.20
N PHE A 139 10.02 -9.74 0.40
CA PHE A 139 9.04 -8.71 0.75
C PHE A 139 9.26 -7.48 -0.10
N VAL A 140 8.29 -7.13 -0.92
CA VAL A 140 8.31 -5.97 -1.82
C VAL A 140 7.50 -4.86 -1.19
N VAL A 141 8.13 -3.70 -0.99
CA VAL A 141 7.50 -2.50 -0.42
C VAL A 141 7.63 -1.35 -1.40
N GLU A 142 6.49 -0.81 -1.86
CA GLU A 142 6.42 0.38 -2.69
C GLU A 142 5.89 1.55 -1.87
N ALA A 143 6.68 2.64 -1.80
CA ALA A 143 6.30 3.82 -1.03
C ALA A 143 6.97 5.09 -1.58
N PHE A 144 6.41 6.26 -1.25
CA PHE A 144 7.06 7.53 -1.54
C PHE A 144 8.28 7.74 -0.64
N VAL A 145 9.24 8.52 -1.14
CA VAL A 145 10.37 9.02 -0.36
C VAL A 145 9.94 10.35 0.28
N PRO A 146 9.93 10.46 1.63
CA PRO A 146 9.55 11.70 2.26
C PRO A 146 10.59 12.80 2.00
N GLU A 147 10.13 14.01 1.73
CA GLU A 147 11.01 15.18 1.61
C GLU A 147 11.68 15.50 2.94
N SER A 148 12.98 15.81 2.91
CA SER A 148 13.77 16.12 4.11
C SER A 148 13.23 17.35 4.86
N ASP A 149 12.67 18.31 4.12
CA ASP A 149 12.23 19.61 4.62
C ASP A 149 10.70 19.74 4.61
N THR A 150 9.98 18.64 4.80
CA THR A 150 8.51 18.66 4.89
C THR A 150 8.04 19.67 5.94
N PRO A 151 7.32 20.75 5.56
CA PRO A 151 6.91 21.78 6.51
C PRO A 151 5.82 21.27 7.44
N ALA A 152 5.89 21.72 8.72
CA ALA A 152 4.78 21.56 9.64
C ALA A 152 3.68 22.55 9.31
N GLY A 153 2.42 22.14 9.44
CA GLY A 153 1.29 23.05 9.27
C GLY A 153 0.08 22.42 8.62
N SER A 154 -0.90 23.26 8.36
CA SER A 154 -2.13 22.89 7.68
C SER A 154 -2.14 23.49 6.28
N ASP A 155 -2.69 22.75 5.33
CA ASP A 155 -2.87 23.16 3.94
C ASP A 155 -4.31 22.96 3.50
N VAL A 156 -4.76 23.82 2.58
CA VAL A 156 -6.04 23.68 1.88
C VAL A 156 -5.80 23.93 0.40
N SER A 157 -6.03 22.93 -0.40
CA SER A 157 -5.82 23.00 -1.85
C SER A 157 -6.98 22.40 -2.63
N VAL A 158 -7.05 22.70 -3.93
CA VAL A 158 -8.02 22.08 -4.83
C VAL A 158 -7.40 20.81 -5.41
N ARG A 159 -8.00 19.65 -5.08
CA ARG A 159 -7.59 18.37 -5.67
C ARG A 159 -8.11 18.20 -7.10
N SER A 160 -9.39 18.49 -7.30
CA SER A 160 -10.01 18.43 -8.64
C SER A 160 -11.23 19.36 -8.70
N MET A 161 -11.54 19.79 -9.93
CA MET A 161 -12.69 20.65 -10.18
C MET A 161 -13.32 20.27 -11.52
N ALA A 162 -14.65 20.05 -11.50
CA ALA A 162 -15.50 19.83 -12.67
C ALA A 162 -16.69 20.79 -12.61
N VAL A 163 -17.56 20.76 -13.63
CA VAL A 163 -18.73 21.66 -13.69
C VAL A 163 -19.69 21.41 -12.51
N ASP A 164 -19.83 20.17 -12.11
CA ASP A 164 -20.80 19.65 -11.13
C ASP A 164 -20.16 19.19 -9.81
N ARG A 165 -18.83 19.27 -9.67
CA ARG A 165 -18.11 18.76 -8.52
C ARG A 165 -16.81 19.51 -8.25
N VAL A 166 -16.55 19.73 -6.97
CA VAL A 166 -15.24 20.20 -6.47
C VAL A 166 -14.77 19.25 -5.39
N VAL A 167 -13.51 18.88 -5.42
CA VAL A 167 -12.83 18.14 -4.36
C VAL A 167 -11.71 19.01 -3.78
N LEU A 168 -11.84 19.35 -2.50
CA LEU A 168 -10.79 20.03 -1.74
C LEU A 168 -9.95 19.01 -0.98
N SER A 169 -8.67 19.31 -0.84
CA SER A 169 -7.77 18.63 0.10
C SER A 169 -7.55 19.55 1.30
N VAL A 170 -7.86 19.08 2.48
CA VAL A 170 -7.52 19.73 3.75
C VAL A 170 -6.61 18.80 4.52
N SER A 171 -5.42 19.27 4.89
CA SER A 171 -4.43 18.42 5.55
C SER A 171 -3.70 19.14 6.68
N GLN A 172 -3.16 18.34 7.58
CA GLN A 172 -2.24 18.75 8.61
C GLN A 172 -1.04 17.84 8.64
N THR A 173 0.16 18.43 8.65
CA THR A 173 1.43 17.69 8.66
C THR A 173 2.19 17.99 9.95
N THR A 174 2.67 16.93 10.59
CA THR A 174 3.45 16.96 11.83
C THR A 174 4.78 16.22 11.63
N PRO A 175 5.83 16.86 11.11
CA PRO A 175 7.10 16.21 10.77
C PRO A 175 7.79 15.55 11.96
N SER A 176 7.65 16.11 13.17
CA SER A 176 8.26 15.56 14.38
C SER A 176 7.76 14.15 14.76
N THR A 177 6.57 13.79 14.31
CA THR A 177 5.99 12.43 14.46
C THR A 177 5.91 11.68 13.13
N GLN A 178 6.38 12.30 12.05
CA GLN A 178 6.29 11.78 10.67
C GLN A 178 4.84 11.47 10.27
N GLN A 179 3.89 12.30 10.66
CA GLN A 179 2.46 12.10 10.40
C GLN A 179 1.88 13.19 9.52
N ALA A 180 1.01 12.76 8.60
CA ALA A 180 0.08 13.64 7.90
C ALA A 180 -1.32 13.04 7.97
N GLU A 181 -2.30 13.90 8.16
CA GLU A 181 -3.71 13.51 8.18
C GLU A 181 -4.56 14.56 7.48
N GLY A 182 -5.67 14.15 6.92
CA GLY A 182 -6.52 15.11 6.23
C GLY A 182 -7.88 14.55 5.84
N GLN A 183 -8.59 15.39 5.12
CA GLN A 183 -9.89 15.11 4.52
C GLN A 183 -9.84 15.51 3.06
N PHE A 184 -10.31 14.65 2.16
CA PHE A 184 -10.82 15.16 0.90
C PHE A 184 -12.31 15.50 1.10
N ILE A 185 -12.65 16.72 0.77
CA ILE A 185 -14.02 17.26 0.91
C ILE A 185 -14.61 17.35 -0.48
N GLU A 186 -15.49 16.42 -0.81
CA GLU A 186 -16.20 16.38 -2.08
C GLU A 186 -17.53 17.12 -1.94
N ILE A 187 -17.75 18.10 -2.81
CA ILE A 187 -18.95 18.90 -2.89
C ILE A 187 -19.53 18.73 -4.29
N THR A 188 -20.80 18.35 -4.42
CA THR A 188 -21.46 18.11 -5.72
C THR A 188 -22.66 19.01 -5.91
N GLU A 189 -22.99 19.33 -7.20
CA GLU A 189 -24.19 20.10 -7.55
C GLU A 189 -25.48 19.38 -7.18
N ALA A 190 -25.52 18.05 -7.27
CA ALA A 190 -26.66 17.22 -6.88
C ALA A 190 -26.98 17.30 -5.38
N GLY A 191 -26.10 17.96 -4.61
CA GLY A 191 -26.23 18.24 -3.19
C GLY A 191 -25.48 17.27 -2.32
N GLY A 192 -25.01 17.82 -1.21
CA GLY A 192 -24.28 17.07 -0.19
C GLY A 192 -22.79 17.36 -0.18
N VAL A 193 -22.23 17.05 0.97
CA VAL A 193 -20.79 17.09 1.23
C VAL A 193 -20.38 15.72 1.71
N ARG A 194 -19.34 15.13 1.09
CA ARG A 194 -18.76 13.89 1.53
C ARG A 194 -17.35 14.14 2.04
N LEU A 195 -17.07 13.64 3.24
CA LEU A 195 -15.75 13.68 3.84
C LEU A 195 -15.06 12.32 3.63
N ARG A 196 -13.81 12.37 3.16
CA ARG A 196 -12.99 11.18 2.91
C ARG A 196 -11.71 11.31 3.75
N PRO A 197 -11.71 10.76 4.97
CA PRO A 197 -10.58 10.90 5.88
C PRO A 197 -9.39 10.02 5.45
N TRP A 198 -8.19 10.56 5.64
CA TRP A 198 -6.96 9.80 5.47
C TRP A 198 -5.95 10.18 6.55
N SER A 199 -5.11 9.24 6.92
CA SER A 199 -4.02 9.46 7.84
C SER A 199 -2.88 8.54 7.47
N VAL A 200 -1.64 9.07 7.45
CA VAL A 200 -0.44 8.30 7.18
C VAL A 200 0.64 8.64 8.19
N ARG A 201 1.48 7.67 8.49
CA ARG A 201 2.77 7.87 9.15
C ARG A 201 3.86 7.39 8.21
N TRP A 202 4.61 8.33 7.64
CA TRP A 202 5.70 7.96 6.74
C TRP A 202 6.94 7.45 7.49
N ALA A 203 7.77 6.72 6.77
CA ALA A 203 9.10 6.33 7.18
C ALA A 203 10.06 6.58 6.02
N THR A 204 11.33 6.91 6.33
CA THR A 204 12.35 6.98 5.28
C THR A 204 12.75 5.59 4.81
N PRO A 205 13.36 5.46 3.62
CA PRO A 205 13.90 4.18 3.17
C PRO A 205 14.85 3.52 4.19
N GLU A 206 15.67 4.30 4.90
CA GLU A 206 16.60 3.79 5.91
C GLU A 206 15.85 3.29 7.18
N GLN A 207 14.74 3.93 7.54
CA GLN A 207 13.90 3.46 8.64
C GLN A 207 13.21 2.14 8.29
N LEU A 208 12.74 2.00 7.04
CA LEU A 208 12.18 0.72 6.55
C LEU A 208 13.26 -0.37 6.51
N ASP A 209 14.50 -0.05 6.11
CA ASP A 209 15.64 -0.97 6.15
C ASP A 209 15.93 -1.45 7.58
N ALA A 210 15.86 -0.54 8.56
CA ALA A 210 16.04 -0.90 9.96
C ALA A 210 14.92 -1.82 10.48
N MET A 211 13.66 -1.59 10.07
CA MET A 211 12.54 -2.47 10.39
C MET A 211 12.69 -3.86 9.74
N ALA A 212 13.14 -3.90 8.49
CA ALA A 212 13.45 -5.14 7.79
C ALA A 212 14.56 -5.93 8.51
N ALA A 213 15.66 -5.26 8.89
CA ALA A 213 16.76 -5.86 9.61
C ALA A 213 16.31 -6.44 10.98
N ALA A 214 15.46 -5.72 11.72
CA ALA A 214 14.87 -6.20 12.97
C ALA A 214 13.98 -7.44 12.78
N ALA A 215 13.38 -7.61 11.59
CA ALA A 215 12.60 -8.78 11.21
C ALA A 215 13.46 -9.92 10.59
N GLY A 216 14.78 -9.77 10.54
CA GLY A 216 15.69 -10.75 9.97
C GLY A 216 15.74 -10.72 8.44
N LEU A 217 15.37 -9.61 7.82
CA LEU A 217 15.45 -9.38 6.39
C LEU A 217 16.55 -8.36 6.07
N VAL A 218 17.09 -8.42 4.87
CA VAL A 218 18.07 -7.44 4.35
C VAL A 218 17.57 -6.88 3.02
N LEU A 219 17.93 -5.64 2.72
CA LEU A 219 17.69 -5.05 1.42
C LEU A 219 18.46 -5.83 0.35
N GLY A 220 17.73 -6.37 -0.61
CA GLY A 220 18.30 -7.06 -1.76
C GLY A 220 18.45 -6.15 -2.97
N ALA A 221 17.46 -5.28 -3.20
CA ALA A 221 17.46 -4.28 -4.27
C ALA A 221 16.53 -3.13 -3.91
N ARG A 222 16.82 -1.94 -4.46
CA ARG A 222 15.92 -0.78 -4.44
C ARG A 222 15.89 -0.12 -5.81
N HIS A 223 14.70 0.16 -6.29
CA HIS A 223 14.42 0.84 -7.55
C HIS A 223 13.51 2.03 -7.31
N ALA A 224 13.45 2.97 -8.24
CA ALA A 224 12.52 4.09 -8.17
C ALA A 224 11.07 3.66 -8.50
N ASP A 225 10.90 2.57 -9.27
CA ASP A 225 9.61 2.05 -9.69
C ASP A 225 9.63 0.51 -9.90
N MET A 226 8.46 -0.06 -10.23
CA MET A 226 8.32 -1.49 -10.52
C MET A 226 8.97 -1.90 -11.85
N ALA A 227 9.23 -0.97 -12.77
CA ALA A 227 9.95 -1.24 -14.03
C ALA A 227 11.46 -1.42 -13.82
N GLY A 228 11.97 -1.08 -12.63
CA GLY A 228 13.38 -1.27 -12.28
C GLY A 228 14.25 -0.05 -12.59
N THR A 229 13.67 1.14 -12.71
CA THR A 229 14.42 2.38 -12.81
C THR A 229 15.39 2.52 -11.63
N PRO A 230 16.66 2.89 -11.85
CA PRO A 230 17.61 3.05 -10.77
C PRO A 230 17.11 4.06 -9.73
N PHE A 231 17.25 3.68 -8.44
CA PHE A 231 16.96 4.57 -7.32
C PHE A 231 18.15 5.47 -7.03
N ASP A 232 17.91 6.78 -6.90
CA ASP A 232 18.91 7.80 -6.59
C ASP A 232 18.35 8.89 -5.66
N SER A 233 19.13 9.95 -5.43
CA SER A 233 18.77 11.06 -4.54
C SER A 233 17.60 11.92 -5.02
N GLU A 234 17.23 11.84 -6.29
CA GLU A 234 16.13 12.60 -6.89
C GLU A 234 14.84 11.77 -6.95
N SER A 235 14.92 10.48 -6.58
CA SER A 235 13.78 9.58 -6.60
C SER A 235 12.75 9.98 -5.55
N THR A 236 11.51 10.22 -5.97
CA THR A 236 10.38 10.61 -5.11
C THR A 236 9.59 9.42 -4.57
N GLN A 237 9.87 8.23 -5.08
CA GLN A 237 9.30 6.97 -4.65
C GLN A 237 10.34 5.86 -4.74
N HIS A 238 10.07 4.73 -4.08
CA HIS A 238 10.94 3.57 -4.13
C HIS A 238 10.15 2.27 -4.12
N VAL A 239 10.75 1.25 -4.74
CA VAL A 239 10.37 -0.16 -4.62
C VAL A 239 11.55 -0.88 -4.00
N SER A 240 11.40 -1.27 -2.74
CA SER A 240 12.43 -1.99 -1.99
C SER A 240 12.08 -3.47 -1.92
N VAL A 241 13.02 -4.31 -2.30
CA VAL A 241 12.92 -5.78 -2.26
C VAL A 241 13.78 -6.28 -1.11
N TYR A 242 13.14 -6.74 -0.05
CA TYR A 242 13.82 -7.33 1.11
C TYR A 242 13.79 -8.86 1.02
N ARG A 243 14.83 -9.52 1.52
CA ARG A 243 14.97 -10.98 1.53
C ARG A 243 15.71 -11.45 2.78
N ARG A 244 15.63 -12.75 3.07
CA ARG A 244 16.49 -13.32 4.11
C ARG A 244 17.96 -13.23 3.71
N PRO A 245 18.89 -13.03 4.67
CA PRO A 245 20.32 -13.13 4.38
C PRO A 245 20.64 -14.51 3.79
N THR A 246 21.40 -14.53 2.70
CA THR A 246 22.04 -15.76 2.23
C THR A 246 23.19 -16.08 3.19
N GLY A 247 23.12 -17.23 3.90
CA GLY A 247 24.16 -17.70 4.80
C GLY A 247 25.48 -17.98 4.08
#